data_2af40e39e3a85df8c7b71b66f99713a5
#
_entry.id   2af40e39e3a85df8c7b71b66f99713a5
#
_cell.length_a   1.000
_cell.length_b   1.000
_cell.length_c   1.000
_cell.angle_alpha   90.00
_cell.angle_beta   90.00
_cell.angle_gamma   90.00
#
_symmetry.space_group_name_H-M   'P 1'
#
loop_
_entity.id
_entity.type
_entity.pdbx_description
1 polymer ?
#
loop_
_entity_poly.entity_id
_entity_poly.type
_entity_poly.pdbx_seq_one_letter_code
_entity_poly.pdbx_strand_id
1 'polypeptide(L)'
;MRVFSEDFGRYVWHKVIVADARDGMEYPMITLDSGTDPGYRDLLAHEIGHMWFFGQVGNNETYRALLDEGFTEFLTAWAMIEIDGENVVEDLPKNSYRKRFHKPQKAIDTEVYNAYIESATRKTDPIISTHSDCFNGALGHGGGYRQVYYKTATMLYNLQYVLGDELFLDAMKHYFNSWKIAHPYNEDFRNAIIQYTKVDLNWFFDQWLETNKYIDYSLKSIKKDSTNLYNIVIERKGSMQMPLDILIKEVDGAEYELHIPNKWYIKPTDAYILPKWEGWGKLVKTYEFKLQTGSKLEDVM
;
A
#
# COMPACT_ATOMS: atom_id res chain seq x y z
N MET A 1 -10.42 4.11 -16.37
CA MET A 1 -11.86 4.49 -16.38
C MET A 1 -12.78 3.38 -15.88
N ARG A 2 -12.85 2.20 -16.53
CA ARG A 2 -13.76 1.10 -16.11
C ARG A 2 -13.40 0.60 -14.70
N VAL A 3 -12.16 0.19 -14.46
CA VAL A 3 -11.66 -0.26 -13.14
C VAL A 3 -12.02 0.73 -12.05
N PHE A 4 -11.67 1.99 -12.19
CA PHE A 4 -11.97 3.00 -11.16
C PHE A 4 -13.47 3.22 -10.94
N SER A 5 -14.30 3.13 -12.01
CA SER A 5 -15.74 3.29 -11.87
C SER A 5 -16.40 2.10 -11.15
N GLU A 6 -15.92 0.89 -11.35
CA GLU A 6 -16.42 -0.34 -10.74
C GLU A 6 -15.97 -0.46 -9.29
N ASP A 7 -14.69 -0.14 -9.01
CA ASP A 7 -14.07 -0.40 -7.72
C ASP A 7 -14.17 0.77 -6.72
N PHE A 8 -14.17 2.01 -7.18
CA PHE A 8 -14.16 3.18 -6.27
C PHE A 8 -15.39 4.06 -6.38
N GLY A 9 -16.03 4.14 -7.56
CA GLY A 9 -17.26 4.90 -7.74
C GLY A 9 -17.39 5.46 -9.16
N ARG A 10 -18.63 5.73 -9.55
CA ARG A 10 -18.92 6.12 -10.92
C ARG A 10 -18.29 7.46 -11.30
N TYR A 11 -17.66 7.52 -12.50
CA TYR A 11 -17.29 8.76 -13.15
C TYR A 11 -18.52 9.62 -13.46
N VAL A 12 -18.54 10.85 -12.99
CA VAL A 12 -19.74 11.71 -13.08
C VAL A 12 -19.75 12.65 -14.28
N TRP A 13 -18.58 12.90 -14.88
CA TRP A 13 -18.47 13.80 -16.00
C TRP A 13 -18.90 13.12 -17.30
N HIS A 14 -19.30 13.92 -18.30
CA HIS A 14 -19.83 13.41 -19.57
C HIS A 14 -18.76 13.11 -20.61
N LYS A 15 -17.51 13.46 -20.38
CA LYS A 15 -16.37 13.21 -21.28
C LYS A 15 -15.07 13.08 -20.49
N VAL A 16 -14.07 12.48 -21.12
CA VAL A 16 -12.66 12.56 -20.78
C VAL A 16 -11.88 12.80 -22.07
N ILE A 17 -10.87 13.64 -22.01
CA ILE A 17 -9.94 13.92 -23.09
C ILE A 17 -8.55 13.61 -22.59
N VAL A 18 -7.76 12.91 -23.39
CA VAL A 18 -6.33 12.73 -23.17
C VAL A 18 -5.63 13.53 -24.28
N ALA A 19 -4.79 14.48 -23.90
CA ALA A 19 -4.05 15.30 -24.82
C ALA A 19 -2.56 14.98 -24.73
N ASP A 20 -1.94 14.71 -25.88
CA ASP A 20 -0.50 14.49 -25.97
C ASP A 20 0.25 15.78 -25.57
N ALA A 21 1.14 15.67 -24.58
CA ALA A 21 1.89 16.76 -24.00
C ALA A 21 3.30 16.30 -23.61
N ARG A 22 4.05 17.16 -22.93
CA ARG A 22 5.42 16.81 -22.49
C ARG A 22 5.46 16.16 -21.11
N ASP A 23 4.39 16.30 -20.35
CA ASP A 23 4.27 15.84 -18.97
C ASP A 23 2.80 15.57 -18.65
N GLY A 24 2.51 14.90 -17.52
CA GLY A 24 1.18 14.70 -17.01
C GLY A 24 0.57 15.97 -16.41
N MET A 25 -0.75 16.09 -16.45
CA MET A 25 -1.51 17.12 -15.73
C MET A 25 -3.00 16.75 -15.69
N GLU A 26 -3.60 16.84 -14.52
CA GLU A 26 -4.87 16.23 -14.13
C GLU A 26 -6.10 17.17 -14.21
N TYR A 27 -6.18 18.06 -15.15
CA TYR A 27 -7.36 18.93 -15.26
C TYR A 27 -8.67 18.12 -15.36
N PRO A 28 -9.75 18.54 -14.67
CA PRO A 28 -11.02 17.83 -14.75
C PRO A 28 -11.52 17.67 -16.18
N MET A 29 -11.86 16.45 -16.59
CA MET A 29 -12.29 16.05 -17.93
C MET A 29 -11.25 16.15 -19.06
N ILE A 30 -10.06 16.67 -18.79
CA ILE A 30 -8.96 16.66 -19.74
C ILE A 30 -7.65 16.42 -19.00
N THR A 31 -6.95 15.36 -19.35
CA THR A 31 -5.62 15.09 -18.81
C THR A 31 -4.57 15.26 -19.89
N LEU A 32 -3.38 15.66 -19.48
CA LEU A 32 -2.21 15.65 -20.33
C LEU A 32 -1.44 14.35 -20.10
N ASP A 33 -0.83 13.84 -21.14
CA ASP A 33 -0.04 12.60 -21.07
C ASP A 33 1.13 12.67 -22.03
N SER A 34 2.17 11.90 -21.75
CA SER A 34 3.37 11.83 -22.59
C SER A 34 3.93 10.42 -22.65
N GLY A 35 4.79 10.18 -23.62
CA GLY A 35 5.51 8.92 -23.73
C GLY A 35 5.11 8.08 -24.93
N THR A 36 5.62 6.86 -24.96
CA THR A 36 5.36 5.87 -26.00
C THR A 36 5.10 4.51 -25.33
N ASP A 37 4.35 3.64 -26.02
CA ASP A 37 4.08 2.30 -25.50
C ASP A 37 5.38 1.49 -25.24
N PRO A 38 5.53 0.79 -24.09
CA PRO A 38 4.56 0.68 -22.98
C PRO A 38 4.67 1.79 -21.92
N GLY A 39 5.64 2.70 -22.00
CA GLY A 39 6.02 3.62 -20.93
C GLY A 39 5.07 4.79 -20.68
N TYR A 40 4.00 4.96 -21.47
CA TYR A 40 2.98 5.96 -21.18
C TYR A 40 1.89 5.46 -20.20
N ARG A 41 1.84 4.16 -19.95
CA ARG A 41 0.67 3.49 -19.37
C ARG A 41 0.45 3.87 -17.90
N ASP A 42 1.51 3.92 -17.12
CA ASP A 42 1.52 4.32 -15.72
C ASP A 42 1.12 5.78 -15.56
N LEU A 43 1.75 6.69 -16.33
CA LEU A 43 1.39 8.12 -16.34
C LEU A 43 -0.09 8.30 -16.73
N LEU A 44 -0.56 7.65 -17.80
CA LEU A 44 -1.95 7.74 -18.22
C LEU A 44 -2.92 7.21 -17.14
N ALA A 45 -2.57 6.12 -16.46
CA ALA A 45 -3.40 5.59 -15.39
C ALA A 45 -3.45 6.55 -14.21
N HIS A 46 -2.31 7.20 -13.88
CA HIS A 46 -2.18 8.22 -12.85
C HIS A 46 -3.08 9.42 -13.15
N GLU A 47 -2.87 10.05 -14.29
CA GLU A 47 -3.60 11.25 -14.69
C GLU A 47 -5.12 11.02 -14.84
N ILE A 48 -5.53 9.83 -15.27
CA ILE A 48 -6.94 9.43 -15.26
C ILE A 48 -7.44 9.16 -13.83
N GLY A 49 -6.60 8.63 -12.96
CA GLY A 49 -6.92 8.40 -11.54
C GLY A 49 -7.33 9.69 -10.82
N HIS A 50 -6.67 10.79 -11.12
CA HIS A 50 -7.01 12.11 -10.61
C HIS A 50 -8.43 12.57 -10.94
N MET A 51 -9.10 11.97 -11.95
CA MET A 51 -10.52 12.23 -12.18
C MET A 51 -11.41 11.76 -11.02
N TRP A 52 -10.90 10.86 -10.16
CA TRP A 52 -11.56 10.41 -8.91
C TRP A 52 -11.08 11.21 -7.71
N PHE A 53 -9.76 11.24 -7.46
CA PHE A 53 -9.15 11.96 -6.34
C PHE A 53 -8.38 13.18 -6.86
N PHE A 54 -9.01 14.28 -6.85
CA PHE A 54 -8.81 15.64 -7.31
C PHE A 54 -10.05 16.13 -8.08
N GLY A 55 -10.39 15.52 -9.23
CA GLY A 55 -11.49 15.99 -10.07
C GLY A 55 -12.88 15.84 -9.45
N GLN A 56 -13.13 14.77 -8.70
CA GLN A 56 -14.43 14.53 -8.05
C GLN A 56 -14.35 14.65 -6.52
N VAL A 57 -13.38 14.04 -5.87
CA VAL A 57 -13.07 14.30 -4.47
C VAL A 57 -11.86 15.21 -4.46
N GLY A 58 -12.10 16.50 -4.27
CA GLY A 58 -11.06 17.52 -4.26
C GLY A 58 -10.27 17.52 -2.96
N ASN A 59 -9.26 18.37 -2.89
CA ASN A 59 -8.48 18.62 -1.68
C ASN A 59 -7.83 20.01 -1.75
N ASN A 60 -7.11 20.37 -0.71
CA ASN A 60 -6.24 21.55 -0.70
C ASN A 60 -4.78 21.11 -0.88
N GLU A 61 -4.35 20.96 -2.12
CA GLU A 61 -3.01 20.50 -2.50
C GLU A 61 -1.90 21.39 -1.93
N THR A 62 -2.11 22.70 -1.94
CA THR A 62 -1.17 23.67 -1.35
C THR A 62 -0.96 23.39 0.14
N TYR A 63 -1.98 22.90 0.81
CA TYR A 63 -1.88 22.54 2.22
C TYR A 63 -1.33 21.13 2.40
N ARG A 64 -1.93 20.11 1.76
CA ARG A 64 -1.52 18.70 1.85
C ARG A 64 -1.94 17.92 0.60
N ALA A 65 -0.99 17.56 -0.22
CA ALA A 65 -1.21 16.89 -1.50
C ALA A 65 -1.40 15.36 -1.40
N LEU A 66 -1.43 14.77 -0.21
CA LEU A 66 -1.51 13.31 -0.09
C LEU A 66 -2.85 12.72 -0.53
N LEU A 67 -3.96 13.52 -0.46
CA LEU A 67 -5.30 13.04 -0.79
C LEU A 67 -5.59 12.96 -2.30
N ASP A 68 -4.78 13.63 -3.12
CA ASP A 68 -4.81 13.51 -4.58
C ASP A 68 -3.66 12.63 -5.08
N GLU A 69 -2.44 13.08 -4.93
CA GLU A 69 -1.25 12.41 -5.48
C GLU A 69 -1.05 11.01 -4.92
N GLY A 70 -1.16 10.86 -3.59
CA GLY A 70 -0.95 9.57 -2.97
C GLY A 70 -2.11 8.59 -3.20
N PHE A 71 -3.34 9.09 -3.27
CA PHE A 71 -4.51 8.28 -3.61
C PHE A 71 -4.46 7.88 -5.09
N THR A 72 -4.04 8.77 -5.94
CA THR A 72 -3.92 8.51 -7.37
C THR A 72 -2.77 7.56 -7.68
N GLU A 73 -1.64 7.64 -6.97
CA GLU A 73 -0.58 6.64 -7.07
C GLU A 73 -1.05 5.24 -6.66
N PHE A 74 -1.87 5.15 -5.61
CA PHE A 74 -2.54 3.89 -5.26
C PHE A 74 -3.46 3.39 -6.39
N LEU A 75 -4.28 4.28 -6.99
CA LEU A 75 -5.15 3.92 -8.12
C LEU A 75 -4.34 3.50 -9.35
N THR A 76 -3.19 4.12 -9.60
CA THR A 76 -2.29 3.77 -10.71
C THR A 76 -1.85 2.32 -10.60
N ALA A 77 -1.25 1.94 -9.46
CA ALA A 77 -0.83 0.56 -9.23
C ALA A 77 -2.03 -0.41 -9.28
N TRP A 78 -3.17 -0.03 -8.70
CA TRP A 78 -4.40 -0.83 -8.76
C TRP A 78 -4.84 -1.10 -10.19
N ALA A 79 -4.92 -0.06 -11.03
CA ALA A 79 -5.33 -0.20 -12.42
C ALA A 79 -4.33 -1.01 -13.26
N MET A 80 -3.03 -0.79 -13.06
CA MET A 80 -1.99 -1.53 -13.77
C MET A 80 -2.06 -3.03 -13.45
N ILE A 81 -2.27 -3.40 -12.20
CA ILE A 81 -2.41 -4.79 -11.78
C ILE A 81 -3.69 -5.42 -12.36
N GLU A 82 -4.82 -4.72 -12.32
CA GLU A 82 -6.11 -5.21 -12.85
C GLU A 82 -6.14 -5.34 -14.38
N ILE A 83 -5.39 -4.51 -15.10
CA ILE A 83 -5.40 -4.48 -16.57
C ILE A 83 -4.29 -5.35 -17.15
N ASP A 84 -3.09 -5.27 -16.62
CA ASP A 84 -1.88 -5.86 -17.18
C ASP A 84 -1.37 -7.08 -16.38
N GLY A 85 -1.90 -7.28 -15.16
CA GLY A 85 -1.50 -8.34 -14.24
C GLY A 85 -0.39 -7.89 -13.28
N GLU A 86 0.09 -8.83 -12.48
CA GLU A 86 1.02 -8.52 -11.36
C GLU A 86 2.40 -7.96 -11.79
N ASN A 87 2.79 -8.17 -13.04
CA ASN A 87 4.11 -7.76 -13.52
C ASN A 87 4.03 -6.53 -14.41
N VAL A 88 5.05 -5.68 -14.29
CA VAL A 88 5.20 -4.50 -15.17
C VAL A 88 5.28 -4.93 -16.63
N VAL A 89 4.54 -4.24 -17.49
CA VAL A 89 4.65 -4.39 -18.95
C VAL A 89 5.89 -3.66 -19.42
N GLU A 90 6.88 -4.40 -19.89
CA GLU A 90 8.16 -3.86 -20.31
C GLU A 90 8.70 -4.57 -21.56
N ASP A 91 9.53 -3.88 -22.34
CA ASP A 91 10.26 -4.46 -23.44
C ASP A 91 11.35 -5.41 -22.91
N LEU A 92 11.35 -6.65 -23.40
CA LEU A 92 12.41 -7.60 -23.04
C LEU A 92 13.79 -7.09 -23.50
N PRO A 93 14.84 -7.28 -22.69
CA PRO A 93 16.19 -6.89 -23.06
C PRO A 93 16.60 -7.46 -24.43
N LYS A 94 17.13 -6.61 -25.32
CA LYS A 94 17.58 -7.02 -26.66
C LYS A 94 18.79 -7.96 -26.61
N ASN A 95 19.62 -7.83 -25.57
CA ASN A 95 20.78 -8.68 -25.37
C ASN A 95 20.35 -10.05 -24.82
N SER A 96 20.80 -11.14 -25.52
CA SER A 96 20.43 -12.52 -25.17
C SER A 96 20.85 -12.95 -23.77
N TYR A 97 22.00 -12.48 -23.28
CA TYR A 97 22.46 -12.74 -21.91
C TYR A 97 21.55 -12.06 -20.89
N ARG A 98 21.25 -10.76 -21.05
CA ARG A 98 20.33 -10.03 -20.16
C ARG A 98 18.94 -10.64 -20.20
N LYS A 99 18.43 -11.02 -21.37
CA LYS A 99 17.13 -11.68 -21.53
C LYS A 99 17.05 -12.99 -20.74
N ARG A 100 18.15 -13.78 -20.71
CA ARG A 100 18.19 -15.06 -19.96
C ARG A 100 18.08 -14.88 -18.44
N PHE A 101 18.58 -13.77 -17.92
CA PHE A 101 18.57 -13.46 -16.47
C PHE A 101 17.54 -12.39 -16.09
N HIS A 102 16.75 -11.94 -17.06
CA HIS A 102 15.67 -11.00 -16.80
C HIS A 102 14.63 -11.65 -15.92
N LYS A 103 14.26 -10.96 -14.83
CA LYS A 103 13.13 -11.31 -13.97
C LYS A 103 12.11 -10.20 -14.08
N PRO A 104 10.84 -10.52 -14.39
CA PRO A 104 9.77 -9.53 -14.37
C PRO A 104 9.72 -8.83 -13.02
N GLN A 105 9.53 -7.52 -13.06
CA GLN A 105 9.32 -6.74 -11.85
C GLN A 105 7.82 -6.73 -11.52
N LYS A 106 7.47 -6.80 -10.23
CA LYS A 106 6.08 -6.66 -9.82
C LYS A 106 5.65 -5.20 -9.93
N ALA A 107 4.48 -4.97 -10.49
CA ALA A 107 3.92 -3.62 -10.64
C ALA A 107 3.80 -2.93 -9.29
N ILE A 108 3.30 -3.60 -8.27
CA ILE A 108 3.16 -3.03 -6.94
C ILE A 108 4.51 -2.63 -6.30
N ASP A 109 5.58 -3.38 -6.57
CA ASP A 109 6.91 -3.04 -6.06
C ASP A 109 7.44 -1.78 -6.75
N THR A 110 7.23 -1.69 -8.07
CA THR A 110 7.74 -0.59 -8.90
C THR A 110 6.95 0.69 -8.65
N GLU A 111 5.63 0.60 -8.68
CA GLU A 111 4.73 1.76 -8.58
C GLU A 111 4.54 2.26 -7.14
N VAL A 112 4.76 1.41 -6.12
CA VAL A 112 4.41 1.76 -4.74
C VAL A 112 5.57 1.59 -3.78
N TYR A 113 6.08 0.36 -3.63
CA TYR A 113 6.89 0.02 -2.46
C TYR A 113 8.34 0.46 -2.56
N ASN A 114 9.00 0.31 -3.71
CA ASN A 114 10.46 0.51 -3.83
C ASN A 114 10.90 1.91 -3.39
N ALA A 115 10.19 2.95 -3.82
CA ALA A 115 10.54 4.34 -3.51
C ALA A 115 10.35 4.66 -2.01
N TYR A 116 9.30 4.12 -1.38
CA TYR A 116 9.09 4.26 0.06
C TYR A 116 10.12 3.46 0.86
N ILE A 117 10.34 2.18 0.52
CA ILE A 117 11.29 1.31 1.21
C ILE A 117 12.71 1.91 1.16
N GLU A 118 13.12 2.46 0.02
CA GLU A 118 14.41 3.15 -0.10
C GLU A 118 14.53 4.32 0.89
N SER A 119 13.52 5.17 0.95
CA SER A 119 13.50 6.31 1.86
C SER A 119 13.44 5.89 3.33
N ALA A 120 12.60 4.92 3.67
CA ALA A 120 12.47 4.39 5.02
C ALA A 120 13.78 3.74 5.51
N THR A 121 14.44 2.96 4.64
CA THR A 121 15.73 2.34 4.93
C THR A 121 16.82 3.36 5.17
N ARG A 122 16.83 4.45 4.40
CA ARG A 122 17.75 5.58 4.56
C ARG A 122 17.35 6.51 5.72
N LYS A 123 16.17 6.33 6.32
CA LYS A 123 15.58 7.21 7.34
C LYS A 123 15.40 8.66 6.85
N THR A 124 15.03 8.80 5.60
CA THR A 124 14.78 10.11 4.94
C THR A 124 13.31 10.32 4.63
N ASP A 125 12.45 9.36 4.92
CA ASP A 125 11.01 9.48 4.71
C ASP A 125 10.40 10.53 5.65
N PRO A 126 9.60 11.47 5.12
CA PRO A 126 8.99 12.52 5.91
C PRO A 126 7.72 12.05 6.63
N ILE A 127 7.23 12.89 7.52
CA ILE A 127 5.84 12.85 8.00
C ILE A 127 4.97 13.36 6.86
N ILE A 128 4.07 12.52 6.30
CA ILE A 128 3.32 12.86 5.08
C ILE A 128 2.18 13.86 5.32
N SER A 129 1.72 14.04 6.56
CA SER A 129 0.79 15.11 6.91
C SER A 129 1.45 16.50 6.99
N THR A 130 2.72 16.63 6.60
CA THR A 130 3.44 17.89 6.51
C THR A 130 2.81 18.79 5.46
N HIS A 131 2.76 20.11 5.73
CA HIS A 131 2.33 21.10 4.73
C HIS A 131 3.20 21.04 3.48
N SER A 132 2.59 21.11 2.29
CA SER A 132 3.30 20.93 1.02
C SER A 132 4.54 21.81 0.86
N ASP A 133 4.49 23.07 1.30
CA ASP A 133 5.63 23.99 1.25
C ASP A 133 6.75 23.68 2.26
N CYS A 134 6.50 22.81 3.22
CA CYS A 134 7.45 22.49 4.30
C CYS A 134 8.30 21.25 4.03
N PHE A 135 8.08 20.55 2.92
CA PHE A 135 8.99 19.51 2.48
C PHE A 135 10.29 20.13 2.00
N ASN A 136 11.42 19.62 2.46
CA ASN A 136 12.74 20.13 2.07
C ASN A 136 13.00 19.92 0.58
N GLY A 137 13.13 20.99 -0.20
CA GLY A 137 13.18 20.94 -1.66
C GLY A 137 11.81 20.75 -2.33
N ALA A 138 10.82 21.34 -1.77
CA ALA A 138 9.42 21.04 -1.78
C ALA A 138 8.70 20.88 -3.12
N LEU A 139 9.03 21.53 -4.14
CA LEU A 139 8.25 21.52 -5.38
C LEU A 139 8.89 20.67 -6.49
N GLY A 140 9.91 19.91 -6.16
CA GLY A 140 10.52 18.96 -7.08
C GLY A 140 10.33 17.52 -6.57
N HIS A 141 10.19 16.56 -7.47
CA HIS A 141 10.15 15.13 -7.11
C HIS A 141 11.41 14.63 -6.38
N GLY A 142 12.41 15.49 -6.18
CA GLY A 142 13.59 15.24 -5.36
C GLY A 142 13.42 15.81 -3.97
N GLY A 143 13.36 15.03 -2.96
CA GLY A 143 13.15 15.45 -1.57
C GLY A 143 11.94 14.76 -0.94
N GLY A 144 11.48 15.25 0.20
CA GLY A 144 10.40 14.62 0.94
C GLY A 144 9.06 14.57 0.23
N TYR A 145 8.79 15.51 -0.67
CA TYR A 145 7.52 15.62 -1.39
C TYR A 145 7.18 14.35 -2.20
N ARG A 146 8.17 13.69 -2.80
CA ARG A 146 7.97 12.42 -3.50
C ARG A 146 7.27 11.35 -2.64
N GLN A 147 7.41 11.40 -1.33
CA GLN A 147 6.76 10.45 -0.41
C GLN A 147 5.28 10.73 -0.19
N VAL A 148 4.76 11.86 -0.64
CA VAL A 148 3.32 12.13 -0.73
C VAL A 148 2.65 11.09 -1.62
N TYR A 149 3.29 10.69 -2.72
CA TYR A 149 2.88 9.62 -3.63
C TYR A 149 3.06 8.25 -2.96
N TYR A 150 4.28 7.79 -2.82
CA TYR A 150 4.64 6.40 -2.53
C TYR A 150 4.36 5.96 -1.10
N LYS A 151 4.63 6.80 -0.11
CA LYS A 151 4.31 6.46 1.29
C LYS A 151 2.80 6.43 1.51
N THR A 152 2.04 7.32 0.86
CA THR A 152 0.58 7.31 0.94
C THR A 152 -0.02 6.12 0.23
N ALA A 153 0.43 5.79 -0.99
CA ALA A 153 -0.01 4.59 -1.68
C ALA A 153 0.33 3.32 -0.88
N THR A 154 1.54 3.25 -0.30
CA THR A 154 1.93 2.17 0.62
C THR A 154 1.01 2.10 1.84
N MET A 155 0.62 3.24 2.42
CA MET A 155 -0.35 3.29 3.52
C MET A 155 -1.70 2.71 3.09
N LEU A 156 -2.23 3.06 1.92
CA LEU A 156 -3.51 2.56 1.44
C LEU A 156 -3.51 1.05 1.20
N TYR A 157 -2.45 0.48 0.61
CA TYR A 157 -2.29 -0.97 0.50
C TYR A 157 -2.15 -1.65 1.87
N ASN A 158 -1.51 -1.01 2.83
CA ASN A 158 -1.47 -1.52 4.20
C ASN A 158 -2.82 -1.40 4.91
N LEU A 159 -3.64 -0.40 4.58
CA LEU A 159 -5.02 -0.31 5.08
C LEU A 159 -5.89 -1.44 4.52
N GLN A 160 -5.75 -1.74 3.22
CA GLN A 160 -6.36 -2.91 2.58
C GLN A 160 -5.94 -4.21 3.29
N TYR A 161 -4.64 -4.39 3.54
CA TYR A 161 -4.13 -5.55 4.27
C TYR A 161 -4.73 -5.69 5.67
N VAL A 162 -4.90 -4.59 6.40
CA VAL A 162 -5.48 -4.59 7.76
C VAL A 162 -6.96 -4.92 7.74
N LEU A 163 -7.73 -4.37 6.79
CA LEU A 163 -9.18 -4.52 6.73
C LEU A 163 -9.64 -5.77 5.98
N GLY A 164 -8.83 -6.27 5.05
CA GLY A 164 -9.23 -7.21 4.01
C GLY A 164 -9.87 -6.50 2.82
N ASP A 165 -9.86 -7.17 1.67
CA ASP A 165 -10.20 -6.56 0.37
C ASP A 165 -11.61 -5.98 0.31
N GLU A 166 -12.60 -6.77 0.71
CA GLU A 166 -14.02 -6.37 0.62
C GLU A 166 -14.31 -5.14 1.49
N LEU A 167 -13.92 -5.18 2.77
CA LEU A 167 -14.20 -4.08 3.70
C LEU A 167 -13.44 -2.81 3.31
N PHE A 168 -12.20 -2.95 2.81
CA PHE A 168 -11.42 -1.84 2.31
C PHE A 168 -12.09 -1.17 1.11
N LEU A 169 -12.46 -1.93 0.07
CA LEU A 169 -13.10 -1.40 -1.13
C LEU A 169 -14.43 -0.73 -0.81
N ASP A 170 -15.23 -1.34 0.04
CA ASP A 170 -16.51 -0.76 0.46
C ASP A 170 -16.32 0.56 1.24
N ALA A 171 -15.30 0.61 2.10
CA ALA A 171 -14.95 1.83 2.83
C ALA A 171 -14.45 2.94 1.89
N MET A 172 -13.65 2.61 0.88
CA MET A 172 -13.20 3.56 -0.14
C MET A 172 -14.34 4.06 -1.01
N LYS A 173 -15.27 3.19 -1.42
CA LYS A 173 -16.52 3.58 -2.11
C LYS A 173 -17.37 4.51 -1.25
N HIS A 174 -17.47 4.21 0.04
CA HIS A 174 -18.19 5.06 0.98
C HIS A 174 -17.55 6.44 1.09
N TYR A 175 -16.22 6.51 1.25
CA TYR A 175 -15.48 7.77 1.29
C TYR A 175 -15.71 8.59 0.01
N PHE A 176 -15.49 7.98 -1.16
CA PHE A 176 -15.72 8.64 -2.45
C PHE A 176 -17.16 9.18 -2.57
N ASN A 177 -18.18 8.39 -2.26
CA ASN A 177 -19.56 8.80 -2.40
C ASN A 177 -19.97 9.89 -1.40
N SER A 178 -19.36 9.91 -0.22
CA SER A 178 -19.63 10.91 0.83
C SER A 178 -18.98 12.26 0.51
N TRP A 179 -17.85 12.25 -0.18
CA TRP A 179 -17.03 13.43 -0.40
C TRP A 179 -16.92 13.90 -1.85
N LYS A 180 -17.54 13.18 -2.81
CA LYS A 180 -17.54 13.65 -4.20
C LYS A 180 -18.16 15.05 -4.32
N ILE A 181 -17.49 15.92 -5.11
CA ILE A 181 -17.82 17.33 -5.29
C ILE A 181 -17.63 18.16 -4.00
N ALA A 182 -16.71 17.71 -3.14
CA ALA A 182 -16.30 18.41 -1.93
C ALA A 182 -14.78 18.34 -1.75
N HIS A 183 -14.26 19.01 -0.72
CA HIS A 183 -12.82 19.11 -0.45
C HIS A 183 -12.52 18.64 0.99
N PRO A 184 -12.40 17.32 1.23
CA PRO A 184 -12.05 16.78 2.53
C PRO A 184 -10.60 17.07 2.91
N TYR A 185 -10.33 17.01 4.21
CA TYR A 185 -9.00 16.95 4.80
C TYR A 185 -8.65 15.51 5.23
N ASN A 186 -7.43 15.30 5.68
CA ASN A 186 -6.95 13.99 6.15
C ASN A 186 -7.83 13.42 7.26
N GLU A 187 -8.30 14.29 8.15
CA GLU A 187 -9.18 13.95 9.26
C GLU A 187 -10.53 13.45 8.77
N ASP A 188 -11.03 13.99 7.67
CA ASP A 188 -12.31 13.59 7.06
C ASP A 188 -12.18 12.20 6.43
N PHE A 189 -11.08 11.92 5.74
CA PHE A 189 -10.78 10.57 5.24
C PHE A 189 -10.71 9.57 6.40
N ARG A 190 -9.88 9.83 7.41
CA ARG A 190 -9.76 9.00 8.60
C ARG A 190 -11.13 8.72 9.23
N ASN A 191 -11.92 9.76 9.46
CA ASN A 191 -13.23 9.65 10.07
C ASN A 191 -14.22 8.86 9.22
N ALA A 192 -14.23 9.06 7.90
CA ALA A 192 -15.10 8.33 6.98
C ALA A 192 -14.81 6.82 7.02
N ILE A 193 -13.51 6.44 6.97
CA ILE A 193 -13.11 5.03 7.05
C ILE A 193 -13.47 4.41 8.40
N ILE A 194 -13.16 5.07 9.52
CA ILE A 194 -13.48 4.57 10.87
C ILE A 194 -14.99 4.46 11.06
N GLN A 195 -15.76 5.46 10.64
CA GLN A 195 -17.22 5.47 10.78
C GLN A 195 -17.89 4.38 9.94
N TYR A 196 -17.39 4.10 8.74
CA TYR A 196 -17.94 3.06 7.90
C TYR A 196 -17.59 1.67 8.42
N THR A 197 -16.31 1.40 8.64
CA THR A 197 -15.81 0.08 9.03
C THR A 197 -16.17 -0.31 10.46
N LYS A 198 -16.45 0.67 11.35
CA LYS A 198 -16.60 0.49 12.80
C LYS A 198 -15.35 -0.10 13.48
N VAL A 199 -14.21 -0.03 12.84
CA VAL A 199 -12.91 -0.48 13.36
C VAL A 199 -12.17 0.72 13.95
N ASP A 200 -11.59 0.58 15.13
CA ASP A 200 -10.67 1.59 15.68
C ASP A 200 -9.34 1.55 14.90
N LEU A 201 -9.21 2.45 13.94
CA LEU A 201 -8.02 2.63 13.11
C LEU A 201 -7.16 3.83 13.54
N ASN A 202 -7.42 4.41 14.71
CA ASN A 202 -6.62 5.55 15.17
C ASN A 202 -5.14 5.20 15.27
N TRP A 203 -4.81 4.02 15.80
CA TRP A 203 -3.45 3.51 15.87
C TRP A 203 -2.76 3.41 14.50
N PHE A 204 -3.53 3.11 13.44
CA PHE A 204 -3.03 2.99 12.08
C PHE A 204 -2.69 4.36 11.50
N PHE A 205 -3.68 5.26 11.46
CA PHE A 205 -3.52 6.60 10.91
C PHE A 205 -2.49 7.43 11.67
N ASP A 206 -2.46 7.37 13.00
CA ASP A 206 -1.45 8.06 13.81
C ASP A 206 -0.02 7.64 13.45
N GLN A 207 0.21 6.36 13.15
CA GLN A 207 1.53 5.89 12.74
C GLN A 207 1.91 6.32 11.33
N TRP A 208 0.99 6.19 10.37
CA TRP A 208 1.27 6.46 8.97
C TRP A 208 1.30 7.94 8.64
N LEU A 209 0.33 8.72 9.13
CA LEU A 209 0.18 10.13 8.79
C LEU A 209 1.08 11.04 9.62
N GLU A 210 1.21 10.77 10.93
CA GLU A 210 1.82 11.70 11.88
C GLU A 210 3.25 11.33 12.30
N THR A 211 3.80 10.26 11.73
CA THR A 211 5.16 9.81 12.08
C THR A 211 5.95 9.34 10.86
N ASN A 212 7.27 9.24 11.06
CA ASN A 212 8.18 8.53 10.14
C ASN A 212 8.57 7.14 10.66
N LYS A 213 7.66 6.47 11.37
CA LYS A 213 7.83 5.07 11.75
C LYS A 213 7.81 4.17 10.50
N TYR A 214 8.47 3.03 10.59
CA TYR A 214 8.54 2.05 9.51
C TYR A 214 8.29 0.64 10.01
N ILE A 215 7.81 -0.21 9.10
CA ILE A 215 7.57 -1.63 9.33
C ILE A 215 8.90 -2.36 9.14
N ASP A 216 9.31 -3.14 10.14
CA ASP A 216 10.43 -4.06 10.02
C ASP A 216 10.24 -5.18 11.04
N TYR A 217 9.96 -6.37 10.56
CA TYR A 217 9.81 -7.59 11.32
C TYR A 217 10.79 -8.63 10.81
N SER A 218 11.28 -9.48 11.69
CA SER A 218 12.18 -10.56 11.32
C SER A 218 11.90 -11.83 12.09
N LEU A 219 12.18 -12.94 11.46
CA LEU A 219 12.29 -14.22 12.13
C LEU A 219 13.57 -14.22 12.98
N LYS A 220 13.42 -14.22 14.30
CA LYS A 220 14.55 -14.18 15.24
C LYS A 220 15.17 -15.55 15.44
N SER A 221 14.33 -16.56 15.62
CA SER A 221 14.79 -17.95 15.79
C SER A 221 13.70 -18.96 15.49
N ILE A 222 14.13 -20.13 15.00
CA ILE A 222 13.35 -21.35 14.93
C ILE A 222 14.13 -22.40 15.71
N LYS A 223 13.53 -22.98 16.75
CA LYS A 223 14.12 -24.07 17.54
C LYS A 223 13.20 -25.29 17.50
N LYS A 224 13.77 -26.42 17.14
CA LYS A 224 13.04 -27.69 17.17
C LYS A 224 13.04 -28.22 18.60
N ASP A 225 11.85 -28.36 19.18
CA ASP A 225 11.68 -28.91 20.53
C ASP A 225 11.60 -30.46 20.53
N SER A 226 10.88 -31.01 19.54
CA SER A 226 10.69 -32.46 19.37
C SER A 226 10.39 -32.76 17.89
N THR A 227 9.92 -33.99 17.60
CA THR A 227 9.53 -34.34 16.24
C THR A 227 8.44 -33.44 15.75
N ASN A 228 8.76 -32.62 14.71
CA ASN A 228 7.86 -31.68 14.06
C ASN A 228 7.20 -30.62 14.99
N LEU A 229 7.73 -30.41 16.19
CA LEU A 229 7.34 -29.31 17.08
C LEU A 229 8.45 -28.25 17.07
N TYR A 230 8.09 -27.04 16.75
CA TYR A 230 9.00 -25.92 16.61
C TYR A 230 8.58 -24.76 17.52
N ASN A 231 9.56 -24.13 18.14
CA ASN A 231 9.41 -22.87 18.84
C ASN A 231 9.92 -21.74 17.94
N ILE A 232 9.01 -20.86 17.53
CA ILE A 232 9.27 -19.78 16.56
C ILE A 232 9.19 -18.45 17.30
N VAL A 233 10.19 -17.61 17.08
CA VAL A 233 10.24 -16.26 17.66
C VAL A 233 10.35 -15.23 16.56
N ILE A 234 9.36 -14.33 16.51
CA ILE A 234 9.34 -13.15 15.64
C ILE A 234 9.81 -11.94 16.44
N GLU A 235 10.57 -11.08 15.82
CA GLU A 235 11.05 -9.82 16.39
C GLU A 235 10.63 -8.62 15.54
N ARG A 236 10.03 -7.62 16.19
CA ARG A 236 9.79 -6.31 15.59
C ARG A 236 11.04 -5.45 15.75
N LYS A 237 11.73 -5.17 14.65
CA LYS A 237 12.90 -4.27 14.59
C LYS A 237 12.49 -2.83 14.34
N GLY A 238 11.47 -2.64 13.51
CA GLY A 238 10.89 -1.33 13.21
C GLY A 238 10.10 -0.73 14.38
N SER A 239 9.67 0.47 14.20
CA SER A 239 8.89 1.23 15.19
C SER A 239 7.38 1.21 14.93
N MET A 240 6.96 0.81 13.73
CA MET A 240 5.55 0.66 13.39
C MET A 240 5.00 -0.69 13.83
N GLN A 241 3.74 -0.71 14.22
CA GLN A 241 3.04 -1.90 14.71
C GLN A 241 1.96 -2.29 13.72
N MET A 242 2.07 -3.51 13.17
CA MET A 242 1.11 -4.04 12.19
C MET A 242 0.76 -5.49 12.54
N PRO A 243 -0.44 -5.99 12.21
CA PRO A 243 -0.69 -7.43 12.20
C PRO A 243 0.26 -8.12 11.21
N LEU A 244 0.46 -9.42 11.36
CA LEU A 244 1.38 -10.17 10.49
C LEU A 244 0.70 -11.44 9.97
N ASP A 245 0.92 -11.72 8.69
CA ASP A 245 0.72 -13.04 8.10
C ASP A 245 2.07 -13.73 7.94
N ILE A 246 2.09 -15.03 8.19
CA ILE A 246 3.29 -15.87 8.12
C ILE A 246 2.96 -17.08 7.27
N LEU A 247 3.67 -17.25 6.16
CA LEU A 247 3.57 -18.43 5.33
C LEU A 247 4.49 -19.53 5.86
N ILE A 248 3.92 -20.70 6.11
CA ILE A 248 4.64 -21.92 6.53
C ILE A 248 4.74 -22.86 5.35
N LYS A 249 5.96 -23.38 5.12
CA LYS A 249 6.21 -24.42 4.13
C LYS A 249 6.81 -25.65 4.78
N GLU A 250 6.29 -26.83 4.45
CA GLU A 250 6.74 -28.10 4.92
C GLU A 250 7.43 -28.91 3.78
N VAL A 251 8.36 -29.79 4.14
CA VAL A 251 9.15 -30.55 3.16
C VAL A 251 8.31 -31.47 2.28
N ASP A 252 7.13 -31.90 2.74
CA ASP A 252 6.18 -32.67 1.94
C ASP A 252 5.37 -31.85 0.94
N GLY A 253 5.58 -30.53 0.91
CA GLY A 253 4.91 -29.61 0.02
C GLY A 253 3.64 -28.97 0.60
N ALA A 254 3.30 -29.23 1.85
CA ALA A 254 2.18 -28.53 2.52
C ALA A 254 2.55 -27.05 2.73
N GLU A 255 1.62 -26.16 2.39
CA GLU A 255 1.72 -24.72 2.62
C GLU A 255 0.45 -24.23 3.31
N TYR A 256 0.59 -23.37 4.32
CA TYR A 256 -0.52 -22.72 5.02
C TYR A 256 -0.07 -21.44 5.70
N GLU A 257 -1.03 -20.57 5.96
CA GLU A 257 -0.79 -19.27 6.57
C GLU A 257 -1.21 -19.21 8.02
N LEU A 258 -0.45 -18.45 8.81
CA LEU A 258 -0.74 -18.09 10.18
C LEU A 258 -0.95 -16.58 10.24
N HIS A 259 -1.99 -16.13 10.95
CA HIS A 259 -2.27 -14.71 11.17
C HIS A 259 -2.02 -14.33 12.64
N ILE A 260 -1.14 -13.37 12.89
CA ILE A 260 -0.95 -12.75 14.21
C ILE A 260 -1.71 -11.44 14.24
N PRO A 261 -2.90 -11.39 14.85
CA PRO A 261 -3.71 -10.18 14.87
C PRO A 261 -3.19 -9.16 15.86
N ASN A 262 -3.56 -7.92 15.66
CA ASN A 262 -3.47 -6.90 16.68
C ASN A 262 -4.70 -6.94 17.62
N LYS A 263 -4.74 -6.03 18.61
CA LYS A 263 -5.83 -5.99 19.59
C LYS A 263 -7.11 -5.29 19.09
N TRP A 264 -7.06 -4.57 17.98
CA TRP A 264 -8.17 -3.73 17.54
C TRP A 264 -9.09 -4.40 16.53
N TYR A 265 -8.53 -5.22 15.63
CA TYR A 265 -9.29 -5.84 14.57
C TYR A 265 -8.64 -7.15 14.10
N ILE A 266 -9.45 -8.10 13.69
CA ILE A 266 -9.04 -9.34 13.02
C ILE A 266 -9.75 -9.36 11.68
N LYS A 267 -8.99 -9.24 10.60
CA LYS A 267 -9.55 -9.29 9.23
C LYS A 267 -10.13 -10.67 8.95
N PRO A 268 -11.16 -10.78 8.08
CA PRO A 268 -11.56 -12.05 7.51
C PRO A 268 -10.34 -12.70 6.82
N THR A 269 -10.07 -13.96 7.12
CA THR A 269 -8.91 -14.70 6.60
C THR A 269 -9.11 -16.20 6.74
N ASP A 270 -8.55 -16.97 5.80
CA ASP A 270 -8.46 -18.42 5.86
C ASP A 270 -7.24 -18.92 6.65
N ALA A 271 -6.34 -17.98 7.02
CA ALA A 271 -5.16 -18.28 7.83
C ALA A 271 -5.53 -18.77 9.25
N TYR A 272 -4.70 -19.62 9.83
CA TYR A 272 -4.83 -19.99 11.23
C TYR A 272 -4.52 -18.80 12.14
N ILE A 273 -5.51 -18.36 12.92
CA ILE A 273 -5.38 -17.19 13.80
C ILE A 273 -4.62 -17.57 15.06
N LEU A 274 -3.45 -16.98 15.24
CA LEU A 274 -2.65 -17.10 16.46
C LEU A 274 -3.16 -16.15 17.56
N PRO A 275 -2.75 -16.34 18.83
CA PRO A 275 -3.04 -15.39 19.90
C PRO A 275 -2.55 -13.98 19.54
N LYS A 276 -3.29 -12.96 19.96
CA LYS A 276 -2.93 -11.56 19.75
C LYS A 276 -1.54 -11.27 20.31
N TRP A 277 -0.79 -10.45 19.58
CA TRP A 277 0.47 -9.92 20.11
C TRP A 277 0.17 -8.84 21.16
N GLU A 278 0.03 -9.24 22.42
CA GLU A 278 -0.36 -8.35 23.53
C GLU A 278 0.69 -7.28 23.85
N GLY A 279 1.95 -7.54 23.56
CA GLY A 279 3.06 -6.66 23.88
C GLY A 279 3.38 -5.59 22.86
N TRP A 280 2.39 -4.92 22.30
CA TRP A 280 2.59 -3.87 21.29
C TRP A 280 3.25 -2.59 21.84
N GLY A 281 3.56 -2.56 23.13
CA GLY A 281 4.35 -1.47 23.72
C GLY A 281 5.82 -1.49 23.29
N LYS A 282 6.55 -0.41 23.56
CA LYS A 282 7.97 -0.27 23.23
C LYS A 282 8.85 -1.36 23.88
N LEU A 283 8.38 -1.97 24.96
CA LEU A 283 9.16 -2.92 25.77
C LEU A 283 9.10 -4.36 25.27
N VAL A 284 7.99 -4.80 24.62
CA VAL A 284 7.83 -6.18 24.15
C VAL A 284 7.94 -6.20 22.62
N LYS A 285 9.14 -6.50 22.14
CA LYS A 285 9.47 -6.52 20.70
C LYS A 285 9.45 -7.92 20.11
N THR A 286 9.19 -8.95 20.89
CA THR A 286 9.20 -10.34 20.42
C THR A 286 7.85 -11.00 20.64
N TYR A 287 7.50 -11.87 19.70
CA TYR A 287 6.35 -12.75 19.77
C TYR A 287 6.83 -14.17 19.61
N GLU A 288 6.41 -15.05 20.52
CA GLU A 288 6.84 -16.44 20.58
C GLU A 288 5.63 -17.36 20.52
N PHE A 289 5.70 -18.37 19.68
CA PHE A 289 4.65 -19.39 19.58
C PHE A 289 5.23 -20.76 19.25
N LYS A 290 4.47 -21.80 19.59
CA LYS A 290 4.78 -23.19 19.23
C LYS A 290 3.95 -23.60 18.03
N LEU A 291 4.61 -24.24 17.07
CA LEU A 291 4.02 -24.76 15.86
C LEU A 291 4.26 -26.27 15.78
N GLN A 292 3.17 -27.05 15.75
CA GLN A 292 3.21 -28.47 15.41
C GLN A 292 2.93 -28.61 13.94
N THR A 293 3.86 -29.18 13.17
CA THR A 293 3.73 -29.42 11.74
C THR A 293 3.44 -30.88 11.43
N GLY A 294 2.91 -31.17 10.23
CA GLY A 294 2.67 -32.53 9.76
C GLY A 294 3.98 -33.24 9.36
N SER A 295 4.86 -32.50 8.71
CA SER A 295 6.18 -32.95 8.30
C SER A 295 7.30 -32.04 8.81
N LYS A 296 8.52 -32.19 8.33
CA LYS A 296 9.61 -31.29 8.68
C LYS A 296 9.38 -29.91 8.09
N LEU A 297 9.58 -28.87 8.91
CA LEU A 297 9.55 -27.49 8.46
C LEU A 297 10.63 -27.23 7.42
N GLU A 298 10.24 -26.64 6.27
CA GLU A 298 11.15 -26.24 5.19
C GLU A 298 11.47 -24.74 5.32
N ASP A 299 10.45 -23.90 5.42
CA ASP A 299 10.60 -22.43 5.50
C ASP A 299 9.51 -21.77 6.32
N VAL A 300 9.79 -20.54 6.76
CA VAL A 300 8.89 -19.61 7.44
C VAL A 300 9.12 -18.22 6.84
N MET A 301 8.14 -17.70 6.11
CA MET A 301 8.22 -16.42 5.40
C MET A 301 7.21 -15.41 5.91
#